data_32d3a54e9cce478505ca57c7db3023da
#
_entry.id   32d3a54e9cce478505ca57c7db3023da
#
_cell.length_a   1.000
_cell.length_b   1.000
_cell.length_c   1.000
_cell.angle_alpha   90.00
_cell.angle_beta   90.00
_cell.angle_gamma   90.00
#
_symmetry.space_group_name_H-M   'P 1'
#
loop_
_entity.id
_entity.type
_entity.pdbx_description
1 polymer ?
#
loop_
_entity_poly.entity_id
_entity_poly.type
_entity_poly.pdbx_seq_one_letter_code
_entity_poly.pdbx_strand_id
1 'polypeptide(L)'
;TYKYYIDFASAHGIDYVILDEGWSVNLKADLMQVIPEIDLKGLIEYGKSKNVDIILWAGYWAFHRDMEKVVKHYAEMGVKGFKVDFMDRDDQQMVNFLYEAARICAKYKMMVDFHGVFKPTGLNRTYPNVINYEGVNGLEPLKWSPESYDMITYDVTIPFIRMIAGPMDYTQGAMRNAARGSYRPINSEPMSQGTRCRQLATYVIFESPFNMLCDNPSNYMREEECTEFIASVPTVWDQTMSLDGKVSEYVAIARRNGADWYVGALTNWDSRELELDLSFLGEGTFKA
;
A
#
# COMPACT_ATOMS: atom_id res chain seq x y z
N THR A 1 21.56 -3.52 2.36
CA THR A 1 20.32 -2.71 2.23
C THR A 1 19.12 -3.47 2.75
N TYR A 2 18.74 -4.64 2.23
CA TYR A 2 17.50 -5.34 2.61
C TYR A 2 17.40 -5.71 4.10
N LYS A 3 18.50 -6.14 4.75
CA LYS A 3 18.49 -6.39 6.20
C LYS A 3 18.16 -5.15 7.02
N TYR A 4 18.56 -3.97 6.55
CA TYR A 4 18.20 -2.69 7.19
C TYR A 4 16.69 -2.41 7.12
N TYR A 5 16.03 -2.74 6.00
CA TYR A 5 14.57 -2.67 5.88
C TYR A 5 13.88 -3.69 6.79
N ILE A 6 14.40 -4.91 6.86
CA ILE A 6 13.87 -5.96 7.73
C ILE A 6 14.02 -5.56 9.22
N ASP A 7 15.17 -5.01 9.62
CA ASP A 7 15.38 -4.54 10.98
C ASP A 7 14.43 -3.40 11.35
N PHE A 8 14.23 -2.45 10.43
CA PHE A 8 13.25 -1.37 10.60
C PHE A 8 11.82 -1.92 10.72
N ALA A 9 11.41 -2.80 9.83
CA ALA A 9 10.10 -3.43 9.88
C ALA A 9 9.86 -4.15 11.21
N SER A 10 10.84 -4.96 11.65
CA SER A 10 10.78 -5.66 12.93
C SER A 10 10.65 -4.71 14.13
N ALA A 11 11.40 -3.61 14.12
CA ALA A 11 11.39 -2.63 15.21
C ALA A 11 10.05 -1.91 15.36
N HIS A 12 9.28 -1.78 14.28
CA HIS A 12 8.00 -1.06 14.23
C HIS A 12 6.78 -1.98 14.08
N GLY A 13 6.94 -3.30 14.22
CA GLY A 13 5.83 -4.25 14.10
C GLY A 13 5.22 -4.34 12.69
N ILE A 14 6.02 -4.05 11.66
CA ILE A 14 5.64 -4.18 10.25
C ILE A 14 5.90 -5.62 9.81
N ASP A 15 4.87 -6.29 9.30
CA ASP A 15 4.89 -7.74 9.05
C ASP A 15 5.68 -8.15 7.81
N TYR A 16 5.81 -7.25 6.81
CA TYR A 16 6.33 -7.62 5.50
C TYR A 16 7.35 -6.60 4.96
N VAL A 17 8.30 -7.12 4.19
CA VAL A 17 9.15 -6.33 3.28
C VAL A 17 8.94 -6.85 1.87
N ILE A 18 8.63 -5.95 0.93
CA ILE A 18 8.53 -6.27 -0.49
C ILE A 18 9.90 -6.05 -1.14
N LEU A 19 10.42 -7.09 -1.78
CA LEU A 19 11.51 -6.94 -2.74
C LEU A 19 10.87 -6.57 -4.08
N ASP A 20 10.92 -5.29 -4.42
CA ASP A 20 10.35 -4.76 -5.64
C ASP A 20 11.21 -5.12 -6.87
N GLU A 21 10.91 -4.60 -8.05
CA GLU A 21 11.61 -4.91 -9.29
C GLU A 21 13.14 -4.90 -9.11
N GLY A 22 13.84 -5.88 -9.67
CA GLY A 22 15.30 -5.96 -9.66
C GLY A 22 15.90 -7.06 -8.77
N TRP A 23 15.11 -7.85 -8.04
CA TRP A 23 15.60 -9.01 -7.30
C TRP A 23 15.87 -10.23 -8.20
N SER A 24 15.20 -10.32 -9.33
CA SER A 24 15.35 -11.36 -10.36
C SER A 24 15.88 -10.81 -11.68
N VAL A 25 16.22 -11.67 -12.61
CA VAL A 25 16.80 -11.27 -13.91
C VAL A 25 15.72 -10.66 -14.82
N ASN A 26 15.63 -9.34 -14.83
CA ASN A 26 14.61 -8.57 -15.55
C ASN A 26 14.68 -8.66 -17.06
N LEU A 27 15.87 -8.49 -17.65
CA LEU A 27 16.05 -8.45 -19.11
C LEU A 27 15.59 -9.74 -19.81
N LYS A 28 15.55 -10.85 -19.09
CA LYS A 28 15.03 -12.13 -19.59
C LYS A 28 13.65 -12.46 -19.08
N ALA A 29 13.09 -11.59 -18.23
CA ALA A 29 11.86 -11.82 -17.52
C ALA A 29 11.80 -13.24 -16.91
N ASP A 30 12.85 -13.62 -16.16
CA ASP A 30 12.97 -14.94 -15.57
C ASP A 30 12.95 -14.87 -14.05
N LEU A 31 11.77 -15.13 -13.48
CA LEU A 31 11.56 -15.11 -12.03
C LEU A 31 12.25 -16.28 -11.30
N MET A 32 12.74 -17.29 -12.01
CA MET A 32 13.48 -18.40 -11.41
C MET A 32 14.98 -18.10 -11.22
N GLN A 33 15.46 -16.99 -11.76
CA GLN A 33 16.84 -16.54 -11.62
C GLN A 33 16.94 -15.31 -10.71
N VAL A 34 17.31 -15.54 -9.47
CA VAL A 34 17.68 -14.45 -8.54
C VAL A 34 19.00 -13.85 -9.01
N ILE A 35 19.14 -12.52 -8.97
CA ILE A 35 20.41 -11.89 -9.33
C ILE A 35 21.51 -12.24 -8.32
N PRO A 36 22.80 -12.35 -8.73
CA PRO A 36 23.89 -12.80 -7.87
C PRO A 36 24.12 -11.94 -6.62
N GLU A 37 23.73 -10.66 -6.67
CA GLU A 37 23.89 -9.69 -5.59
C GLU A 37 22.89 -9.88 -4.45
N ILE A 38 21.86 -10.72 -4.64
CA ILE A 38 20.80 -10.97 -3.65
C ILE A 38 20.84 -12.41 -3.16
N ASP A 39 21.20 -12.60 -1.90
CA ASP A 39 21.00 -13.85 -1.17
C ASP A 39 19.55 -13.94 -0.67
N LEU A 40 18.63 -14.25 -1.59
CA LEU A 40 17.19 -14.28 -1.28
C LEU A 40 16.86 -15.27 -0.15
N LYS A 41 17.47 -16.47 -0.17
CA LYS A 41 17.24 -17.47 0.87
C LYS A 41 17.69 -16.96 2.23
N GLY A 42 18.88 -16.39 2.32
CA GLY A 42 19.39 -15.78 3.54
C GLY A 42 18.56 -14.59 4.02
N LEU A 43 17.97 -13.81 3.11
CA LEU A 43 17.05 -12.73 3.48
C LEU A 43 15.73 -13.25 4.04
N ILE A 44 15.16 -14.32 3.48
CA ILE A 44 13.94 -14.96 3.99
C ILE A 44 14.19 -15.54 5.40
N GLU A 45 15.31 -16.25 5.59
CA GLU A 45 15.68 -16.79 6.90
C GLU A 45 15.91 -15.67 7.92
N TYR A 46 16.58 -14.59 7.52
CA TYR A 46 16.81 -13.43 8.36
C TYR A 46 15.49 -12.72 8.75
N GLY A 47 14.62 -12.47 7.79
CA GLY A 47 13.29 -11.89 8.03
C GLY A 47 12.48 -12.74 9.01
N LYS A 48 12.43 -14.04 8.78
CA LYS A 48 11.75 -14.98 9.68
C LYS A 48 12.29 -14.93 11.11
N SER A 49 13.61 -14.76 11.29
CA SER A 49 14.22 -14.61 12.62
C SER A 49 13.84 -13.31 13.33
N LYS A 50 13.30 -12.35 12.58
CA LYS A 50 12.86 -11.02 13.03
C LYS A 50 11.33 -10.85 13.03
N ASN A 51 10.56 -11.92 12.77
CA ASN A 51 9.10 -11.89 12.54
C ASN A 51 8.68 -10.97 11.38
N VAL A 52 9.50 -10.88 10.34
CA VAL A 52 9.22 -10.13 9.11
C VAL A 52 9.26 -11.09 7.95
N ASP A 53 8.17 -11.19 7.21
CA ASP A 53 8.09 -12.05 6.03
C ASP A 53 8.42 -11.29 4.74
N ILE A 54 8.71 -12.02 3.67
CA ILE A 54 9.12 -11.47 2.39
C ILE A 54 8.00 -11.66 1.35
N ILE A 55 7.73 -10.61 0.62
CA ILE A 55 6.89 -10.57 -0.59
C ILE A 55 7.80 -10.25 -1.78
N LEU A 56 7.52 -10.83 -2.93
CA LEU A 56 8.31 -10.60 -4.14
C LEU A 56 7.49 -9.87 -5.20
N TRP A 57 8.12 -8.95 -5.89
CA TRP A 57 7.54 -8.34 -7.09
C TRP A 57 7.66 -9.30 -8.30
N ALA A 58 6.68 -9.27 -9.18
CA ALA A 58 6.69 -10.05 -10.41
C ALA A 58 6.00 -9.29 -11.55
N GLY A 59 6.67 -9.10 -12.67
CA GLY A 59 6.03 -8.58 -13.88
C GLY A 59 5.08 -9.61 -14.50
N TYR A 60 3.95 -9.15 -15.02
CA TYR A 60 2.88 -9.96 -15.60
C TYR A 60 3.37 -11.06 -16.54
N TRP A 61 4.20 -10.73 -17.53
CA TRP A 61 4.62 -11.67 -18.56
C TRP A 61 5.42 -12.85 -18.01
N ALA A 62 6.36 -12.58 -17.12
CA ALA A 62 7.18 -13.61 -16.49
C ALA A 62 6.35 -14.47 -15.54
N PHE A 63 5.46 -13.84 -14.77
CA PHE A 63 4.58 -14.52 -13.83
C PHE A 63 3.56 -15.42 -14.55
N HIS A 64 2.88 -14.88 -15.57
CA HIS A 64 1.88 -15.63 -16.35
C HIS A 64 2.48 -16.85 -17.06
N ARG A 65 3.67 -16.70 -17.64
CA ARG A 65 4.35 -17.78 -18.37
C ARG A 65 4.65 -19.00 -17.50
N ASP A 66 5.12 -18.79 -16.27
CA ASP A 66 5.63 -19.85 -15.41
C ASP A 66 4.88 -19.91 -14.04
N MET A 67 3.66 -19.42 -13.97
CA MET A 67 2.92 -19.07 -12.74
C MET A 67 2.98 -20.17 -11.68
N GLU A 68 2.50 -21.37 -11.95
CA GLU A 68 2.44 -22.41 -10.91
C GLU A 68 3.83 -22.87 -10.46
N LYS A 69 4.78 -22.90 -11.37
CA LYS A 69 6.18 -23.24 -11.06
C LYS A 69 6.81 -22.19 -10.13
N VAL A 70 6.62 -20.92 -10.46
CA VAL A 70 7.14 -19.78 -9.69
C VAL A 70 6.50 -19.74 -8.30
N VAL A 71 5.17 -19.77 -8.23
CA VAL A 71 4.42 -19.70 -6.97
C VAL A 71 4.80 -20.87 -6.05
N LYS A 72 4.83 -22.10 -6.57
CA LYS A 72 5.23 -23.27 -5.79
C LYS A 72 6.66 -23.13 -5.25
N HIS A 73 7.61 -22.78 -6.11
CA HIS A 73 9.02 -22.67 -5.75
C HIS A 73 9.24 -21.68 -4.60
N TYR A 74 8.67 -20.48 -4.71
CA TYR A 74 8.87 -19.44 -3.69
C TYR A 74 8.03 -19.65 -2.43
N ALA A 75 6.88 -20.30 -2.53
CA ALA A 75 6.14 -20.76 -1.35
C ALA A 75 6.92 -21.79 -0.54
N GLU A 76 7.56 -22.77 -1.21
CA GLU A 76 8.44 -23.76 -0.57
C GLU A 76 9.69 -23.13 0.05
N MET A 77 10.18 -22.02 -0.52
CA MET A 77 11.29 -21.23 0.04
C MET A 77 10.88 -20.41 1.28
N GLY A 78 9.59 -20.11 1.43
CA GLY A 78 9.03 -19.37 2.56
C GLY A 78 8.56 -17.94 2.26
N VAL A 79 8.52 -17.54 1.00
CA VAL A 79 7.89 -16.28 0.53
C VAL A 79 6.39 -16.33 0.80
N LYS A 80 5.77 -15.19 1.13
CA LYS A 80 4.36 -15.12 1.52
C LYS A 80 3.42 -14.59 0.46
N GLY A 81 3.94 -14.00 -0.61
CA GLY A 81 3.09 -13.47 -1.66
C GLY A 81 3.85 -12.84 -2.80
N PHE A 82 3.08 -12.35 -3.75
CA PHE A 82 3.57 -11.61 -4.90
C PHE A 82 2.83 -10.29 -5.07
N LYS A 83 3.59 -9.21 -5.32
CA LYS A 83 3.12 -8.00 -5.98
C LYS A 83 3.26 -8.24 -7.48
N VAL A 84 2.15 -8.43 -8.18
CA VAL A 84 2.14 -8.72 -9.62
C VAL A 84 1.76 -7.46 -10.38
N ASP A 85 2.61 -7.03 -11.31
CA ASP A 85 2.58 -5.70 -11.91
C ASP A 85 2.58 -5.72 -13.45
N PHE A 86 2.32 -4.56 -14.06
CA PHE A 86 2.35 -4.34 -15.51
C PHE A 86 1.32 -5.13 -16.31
N MET A 87 0.09 -5.24 -15.79
CA MET A 87 -1.01 -5.82 -16.55
C MET A 87 -1.53 -4.88 -17.64
N ASP A 88 -1.72 -3.59 -17.32
CA ASP A 88 -2.09 -2.48 -18.23
C ASP A 88 -3.27 -2.79 -19.17
N ARG A 89 -4.18 -3.68 -18.76
CA ARG A 89 -5.32 -4.17 -19.52
C ARG A 89 -6.49 -4.47 -18.60
N ASP A 90 -7.71 -4.43 -19.17
CA ASP A 90 -8.97 -4.74 -18.47
C ASP A 90 -9.89 -5.66 -19.29
N ASP A 91 -9.34 -6.33 -20.30
CA ASP A 91 -10.10 -7.25 -21.15
C ASP A 91 -10.32 -8.64 -20.50
N GLN A 92 -11.12 -9.47 -21.15
CA GLN A 92 -11.46 -10.80 -20.66
C GLN A 92 -10.24 -11.70 -20.38
N GLN A 93 -9.18 -11.57 -21.17
CA GLN A 93 -7.97 -12.33 -20.95
C GLN A 93 -7.30 -11.93 -19.64
N MET A 94 -7.24 -10.64 -19.35
CA MET A 94 -6.67 -10.15 -18.10
C MET A 94 -7.55 -10.50 -16.89
N VAL A 95 -8.86 -10.40 -17.02
CA VAL A 95 -9.78 -10.85 -15.95
C VAL A 95 -9.55 -12.33 -15.64
N ASN A 96 -9.44 -13.20 -16.65
CA ASN A 96 -9.16 -14.62 -16.47
C ASN A 96 -7.81 -14.87 -15.78
N PHE A 97 -6.78 -14.09 -16.15
CA PHE A 97 -5.47 -14.16 -15.51
C PHE A 97 -5.54 -13.85 -14.02
N LEU A 98 -6.26 -12.79 -13.63
CA LEU A 98 -6.40 -12.44 -12.19
C LEU A 98 -7.06 -13.57 -11.40
N TYR A 99 -8.10 -14.21 -11.94
CA TYR A 99 -8.75 -15.37 -11.31
C TYR A 99 -7.78 -16.56 -11.20
N GLU A 100 -7.01 -16.84 -12.26
CA GLU A 100 -6.05 -17.92 -12.25
C GLU A 100 -4.91 -17.67 -11.25
N ALA A 101 -4.35 -16.47 -11.24
CA ALA A 101 -3.32 -16.06 -10.29
C ALA A 101 -3.81 -16.18 -8.83
N ALA A 102 -5.01 -15.67 -8.55
CA ALA A 102 -5.63 -15.77 -7.23
C ALA A 102 -5.77 -17.25 -6.79
N ARG A 103 -6.30 -18.09 -7.67
CA ARG A 103 -6.51 -19.53 -7.41
C ARG A 103 -5.20 -20.28 -7.17
N ILE A 104 -4.18 -20.03 -7.99
CA ILE A 104 -2.88 -20.71 -7.88
C ILE A 104 -2.16 -20.24 -6.61
N CYS A 105 -2.13 -18.94 -6.34
CA CYS A 105 -1.55 -18.42 -5.11
C CYS A 105 -2.27 -18.96 -3.87
N ALA A 106 -3.60 -19.02 -3.86
CA ALA A 106 -4.36 -19.62 -2.76
C ALA A 106 -4.01 -21.09 -2.50
N LYS A 107 -3.79 -21.89 -3.56
CA LYS A 107 -3.36 -23.30 -3.45
C LYS A 107 -2.09 -23.45 -2.63
N TYR A 108 -1.17 -22.49 -2.71
CA TYR A 108 0.11 -22.48 -2.00
C TYR A 108 0.11 -21.54 -0.78
N LYS A 109 -1.05 -21.03 -0.36
CA LYS A 109 -1.21 -20.09 0.77
C LYS A 109 -0.39 -18.81 0.60
N MET A 110 -0.36 -18.30 -0.64
CA MET A 110 0.34 -17.07 -1.02
C MET A 110 -0.66 -15.93 -1.19
N MET A 111 -0.29 -14.75 -0.72
CA MET A 111 -1.01 -13.50 -0.96
C MET A 111 -0.71 -12.96 -2.35
N VAL A 112 -1.62 -12.14 -2.87
CA VAL A 112 -1.43 -11.39 -4.13
C VAL A 112 -1.86 -9.95 -3.92
N ASP A 113 -1.01 -9.04 -4.37
CA ASP A 113 -1.27 -7.63 -4.57
C ASP A 113 -1.12 -7.33 -6.06
N PHE A 114 -2.14 -6.74 -6.69
CA PHE A 114 -2.14 -6.47 -8.12
C PHE A 114 -1.87 -5.00 -8.42
N HIS A 115 -0.81 -4.74 -9.21
CA HIS A 115 -0.41 -3.43 -9.70
C HIS A 115 -0.55 -3.30 -11.21
N GLY A 116 -0.54 -2.07 -11.75
CA GLY A 116 -0.79 -1.83 -13.17
C GLY A 116 -2.14 -2.44 -13.63
N VAL A 117 -3.16 -2.39 -12.78
CA VAL A 117 -4.40 -3.14 -12.90
C VAL A 117 -5.61 -2.21 -12.78
N PHE A 118 -6.75 -2.64 -13.30
CA PHE A 118 -8.02 -1.97 -13.07
C PHE A 118 -8.51 -2.12 -11.62
N LYS A 119 -9.47 -1.26 -11.21
CA LYS A 119 -10.08 -1.29 -9.87
C LYS A 119 -10.69 -2.65 -9.53
N PRO A 120 -10.78 -3.04 -8.25
CA PRO A 120 -11.43 -4.29 -7.82
C PRO A 120 -12.85 -4.43 -8.32
N THR A 121 -13.23 -5.67 -8.68
CA THR A 121 -14.58 -6.03 -9.13
C THR A 121 -15.22 -7.14 -8.27
N GLY A 122 -14.68 -7.38 -7.07
CA GLY A 122 -15.18 -8.36 -6.11
C GLY A 122 -14.39 -9.67 -6.06
N LEU A 123 -13.30 -9.82 -6.83
CA LEU A 123 -12.44 -11.02 -6.82
C LEU A 123 -11.96 -11.37 -5.41
N ASN A 124 -11.58 -10.39 -4.62
CA ASN A 124 -11.12 -10.55 -3.24
C ASN A 124 -12.18 -11.15 -2.29
N ARG A 125 -13.47 -11.11 -2.64
CA ARG A 125 -14.53 -11.80 -1.88
C ARG A 125 -14.54 -13.30 -2.14
N THR A 126 -14.16 -13.71 -3.35
CA THR A 126 -14.04 -15.13 -3.73
C THR A 126 -12.67 -15.68 -3.33
N TYR A 127 -11.63 -14.88 -3.48
CA TYR A 127 -10.25 -15.22 -3.17
C TYR A 127 -9.66 -14.20 -2.19
N PRO A 128 -9.84 -14.39 -0.87
CA PRO A 128 -9.39 -13.44 0.15
C PRO A 128 -7.87 -13.33 0.25
N ASN A 129 -7.11 -14.19 -0.41
CA ASN A 129 -5.67 -14.05 -0.58
C ASN A 129 -5.28 -12.94 -1.60
N VAL A 130 -6.22 -12.40 -2.36
CA VAL A 130 -6.04 -11.16 -3.12
C VAL A 130 -6.31 -10.01 -2.16
N ILE A 131 -5.23 -9.47 -1.61
CA ILE A 131 -5.32 -8.56 -0.47
C ILE A 131 -5.38 -7.09 -0.87
N ASN A 132 -4.83 -6.73 -2.02
CA ASN A 132 -4.83 -5.34 -2.46
C ASN A 132 -4.80 -5.20 -4.00
N TYR A 133 -5.08 -3.98 -4.45
CA TYR A 133 -5.07 -3.57 -5.85
C TYR A 133 -4.59 -2.14 -5.96
N GLU A 134 -3.68 -1.86 -6.89
CA GLU A 134 -3.39 -0.48 -7.23
C GLU A 134 -4.63 0.18 -7.87
N GLY A 135 -4.80 0.11 -9.16
CA GLY A 135 -5.92 0.70 -9.90
C GLY A 135 -6.28 2.12 -9.46
N VAL A 136 -5.29 2.89 -9.02
CA VAL A 136 -5.35 4.25 -8.48
C VAL A 136 -4.05 4.98 -8.78
N ASN A 137 -4.07 6.28 -8.97
CA ASN A 137 -2.85 7.06 -8.96
C ASN A 137 -2.38 7.24 -7.52
N GLY A 138 -1.38 6.44 -7.11
CA GLY A 138 -0.72 6.57 -5.82
C GLY A 138 0.30 7.71 -5.79
N LEU A 139 1.25 7.68 -4.85
CA LEU A 139 2.29 8.71 -4.78
C LEU A 139 3.38 8.55 -5.84
N GLU A 140 3.54 7.38 -6.43
CA GLU A 140 4.64 7.11 -7.36
C GLU A 140 4.69 8.08 -8.55
N PRO A 141 3.58 8.42 -9.25
CA PRO A 141 3.59 9.40 -10.33
C PRO A 141 4.16 10.76 -9.98
N LEU A 142 4.21 11.15 -8.70
CA LEU A 142 4.82 12.40 -8.27
C LEU A 142 6.34 12.46 -8.51
N LYS A 143 6.98 11.36 -8.82
CA LYS A 143 8.39 11.32 -9.23
C LYS A 143 8.63 11.97 -10.59
N TRP A 144 7.59 12.05 -11.46
CA TRP A 144 7.70 12.53 -12.85
C TRP A 144 6.49 13.36 -13.34
N SER A 145 5.43 13.49 -12.56
CA SER A 145 4.26 14.30 -12.94
C SER A 145 4.60 15.78 -13.03
N PRO A 146 3.97 16.55 -13.93
CA PRO A 146 4.26 17.97 -14.06
C PRO A 146 3.95 18.72 -12.75
N GLU A 147 4.61 19.88 -12.56
CA GLU A 147 4.42 20.71 -11.36
C GLU A 147 2.96 21.16 -11.15
N SER A 148 2.17 21.21 -12.23
CA SER A 148 0.74 21.53 -12.22
C SER A 148 -0.15 20.38 -11.75
N TYR A 149 0.39 19.19 -11.51
CA TYR A 149 -0.39 18.05 -11.03
C TYR A 149 -0.93 18.33 -9.63
N ASP A 150 -2.23 18.09 -9.42
CA ASP A 150 -2.90 18.37 -8.15
C ASP A 150 -3.31 17.06 -7.47
N MET A 151 -2.37 16.49 -6.72
CA MET A 151 -2.61 15.30 -5.92
C MET A 151 -3.52 15.58 -4.72
N ILE A 152 -3.52 16.80 -4.22
CA ILE A 152 -4.30 17.19 -3.04
C ILE A 152 -5.79 17.11 -3.31
N THR A 153 -6.25 17.65 -4.44
CA THR A 153 -7.66 17.54 -4.85
C THR A 153 -8.01 16.11 -5.25
N TYR A 154 -7.07 15.40 -5.86
CA TYR A 154 -7.25 13.98 -6.20
C TYR A 154 -7.50 13.13 -4.95
N ASP A 155 -6.70 13.29 -3.89
CA ASP A 155 -6.79 12.50 -2.66
C ASP A 155 -8.12 12.68 -1.90
N VAL A 156 -8.76 13.83 -2.00
CA VAL A 156 -10.09 14.06 -1.42
C VAL A 156 -11.24 13.69 -2.37
N THR A 157 -10.91 13.20 -3.57
CA THR A 157 -11.86 12.72 -4.57
C THR A 157 -11.96 11.20 -4.57
N ILE A 158 -10.83 10.50 -4.50
CA ILE A 158 -10.78 9.04 -4.64
C ILE A 158 -11.55 8.26 -3.56
N PRO A 159 -11.72 8.74 -2.31
CA PRO A 159 -12.59 8.08 -1.34
C PRO A 159 -14.04 7.92 -1.80
N PHE A 160 -14.53 8.84 -2.62
CA PHE A 160 -15.91 8.84 -3.12
C PHE A 160 -16.10 8.06 -4.43
N ILE A 161 -15.01 7.75 -5.16
CA ILE A 161 -15.10 7.09 -6.47
C ILE A 161 -14.33 5.76 -6.49
N ARG A 162 -13.01 5.77 -6.28
CA ARG A 162 -12.16 4.58 -6.39
C ARG A 162 -12.30 3.65 -5.20
N MET A 163 -12.29 4.18 -3.99
CA MET A 163 -12.33 3.40 -2.75
C MET A 163 -13.65 2.62 -2.58
N ILE A 164 -14.74 3.09 -3.17
CA ILE A 164 -16.04 2.40 -3.18
C ILE A 164 -15.93 1.01 -3.84
N ALA A 165 -15.02 0.84 -4.79
CA ALA A 165 -14.82 -0.45 -5.48
C ALA A 165 -14.08 -1.48 -4.60
N GLY A 166 -13.40 -1.06 -3.54
CA GLY A 166 -12.62 -1.92 -2.65
C GLY A 166 -11.23 -1.36 -2.34
N PRO A 167 -10.34 -2.19 -1.79
CA PRO A 167 -9.04 -1.74 -1.29
C PRO A 167 -8.18 -1.08 -2.37
N MET A 168 -7.30 -0.17 -1.92
CA MET A 168 -6.39 0.58 -2.78
C MET A 168 -4.97 0.46 -2.25
N ASP A 169 -4.03 0.03 -3.09
CA ASP A 169 -2.62 0.18 -2.82
C ASP A 169 -2.14 1.55 -3.33
N TYR A 170 -2.36 2.56 -2.48
CA TYR A 170 -2.03 3.96 -2.79
C TYR A 170 -0.55 4.28 -2.57
N THR A 171 0.16 3.47 -1.80
CA THR A 171 1.57 3.67 -1.44
C THR A 171 1.82 5.01 -0.73
N GLN A 172 1.08 5.27 0.32
CA GLN A 172 1.17 6.50 1.13
C GLN A 172 2.36 6.52 2.09
N GLY A 173 2.52 7.63 2.81
CA GLY A 173 3.47 7.75 3.91
C GLY A 173 4.76 8.50 3.58
N ALA A 174 4.79 9.33 2.53
CA ALA A 174 5.96 10.13 2.23
C ALA A 174 6.27 11.13 3.34
N MET A 175 7.49 11.10 3.87
CA MET A 175 7.96 12.00 4.93
C MET A 175 8.54 13.31 4.39
N ARG A 176 8.89 13.37 3.10
CA ARG A 176 9.22 14.61 2.39
C ARG A 176 7.98 15.17 1.72
N ASN A 177 7.60 16.40 2.07
CA ASN A 177 6.34 17.01 1.67
C ASN A 177 6.57 18.44 1.14
N ALA A 178 5.81 18.82 0.12
CA ALA A 178 5.92 20.12 -0.53
C ALA A 178 4.67 20.99 -0.29
N ALA A 179 4.86 22.19 0.20
CA ALA A 179 3.81 23.21 0.24
C ALA A 179 3.34 23.55 -1.17
N ARG A 180 2.16 24.21 -1.27
CA ARG A 180 1.61 24.66 -2.55
C ARG A 180 2.64 25.47 -3.34
N GLY A 181 2.87 25.10 -4.61
CA GLY A 181 3.84 25.75 -5.50
C GLY A 181 5.31 25.36 -5.26
N SER A 182 5.61 24.52 -4.27
CA SER A 182 6.98 24.05 -3.97
C SER A 182 7.26 22.64 -4.44
N TYR A 183 6.26 21.93 -4.93
CA TYR A 183 6.43 20.59 -5.47
C TYR A 183 7.31 20.60 -6.73
N ARG A 184 8.21 19.63 -6.81
CA ARG A 184 9.08 19.35 -7.95
C ARG A 184 9.14 17.86 -8.22
N PRO A 185 9.03 17.41 -9.47
CA PRO A 185 9.13 16.00 -9.83
C PRO A 185 10.60 15.57 -9.86
N ILE A 186 11.10 15.09 -8.71
CA ILE A 186 12.49 14.62 -8.58
C ILE A 186 12.47 13.13 -8.28
N ASN A 187 12.83 12.30 -9.26
CA ASN A 187 12.79 10.84 -9.11
C ASN A 187 13.69 10.31 -7.98
N SER A 188 14.91 10.83 -7.87
CA SER A 188 15.88 10.40 -6.84
C SER A 188 15.57 10.91 -5.44
N GLU A 189 14.73 11.93 -5.31
CA GLU A 189 14.32 12.55 -4.05
C GLU A 189 12.82 12.89 -4.07
N PRO A 190 11.95 11.89 -4.21
CA PRO A 190 10.53 12.12 -4.38
C PRO A 190 9.92 12.83 -3.17
N MET A 191 8.87 13.61 -3.43
CA MET A 191 8.12 14.32 -2.41
C MET A 191 6.63 14.23 -2.69
N SER A 192 5.81 14.17 -1.63
CA SER A 192 4.38 14.35 -1.76
C SER A 192 4.00 15.83 -1.72
N GLN A 193 2.80 16.16 -2.16
CA GLN A 193 2.20 17.48 -1.95
C GLN A 193 1.49 17.54 -0.60
N GLY A 194 1.42 18.73 0.00
CA GLY A 194 0.75 18.99 1.26
C GLY A 194 1.66 18.81 2.49
N THR A 195 1.18 18.10 3.52
CA THR A 195 1.84 17.97 4.81
C THR A 195 2.03 16.51 5.22
N ARG A 196 2.91 16.25 6.21
CA ARG A 196 3.01 14.92 6.83
C ARG A 196 1.71 14.49 7.51
N CYS A 197 1.05 15.38 8.23
CA CYS A 197 -0.25 15.08 8.84
C CYS A 197 -1.26 14.58 7.81
N ARG A 198 -1.22 15.12 6.58
CA ARG A 198 -2.00 14.59 5.47
C ARG A 198 -1.64 13.14 5.17
N GLN A 199 -0.35 12.82 5.08
CA GLN A 199 0.11 11.45 4.85
C GLN A 199 -0.31 10.50 5.97
N LEU A 200 -0.28 10.94 7.22
CA LEU A 200 -0.78 10.16 8.36
C LEU A 200 -2.30 9.90 8.25
N ALA A 201 -3.08 10.92 7.90
CA ALA A 201 -4.53 10.80 7.77
C ALA A 201 -4.93 9.78 6.68
N THR A 202 -4.14 9.61 5.62
CA THR A 202 -4.44 8.63 4.57
C THR A 202 -4.43 7.19 5.06
N TYR A 203 -3.64 6.84 6.09
CA TYR A 203 -3.66 5.52 6.71
C TYR A 203 -4.97 5.21 7.43
N VAL A 204 -5.69 6.22 7.87
CA VAL A 204 -7.02 6.08 8.46
C VAL A 204 -8.11 6.11 7.40
N ILE A 205 -7.99 6.98 6.39
CA ILE A 205 -9.04 7.23 5.40
C ILE A 205 -9.08 6.18 4.31
N PHE A 206 -7.91 5.81 3.74
CA PHE A 206 -7.86 4.89 2.61
C PHE A 206 -8.07 3.44 3.04
N GLU A 207 -8.90 2.73 2.30
CA GLU A 207 -9.13 1.30 2.53
C GLU A 207 -7.96 0.50 1.95
N SER A 208 -7.18 -0.10 2.82
CA SER A 208 -6.07 -0.97 2.40
C SER A 208 -5.73 -1.95 3.53
N PRO A 209 -6.09 -3.23 3.42
CA PRO A 209 -5.69 -4.25 4.39
C PRO A 209 -4.18 -4.58 4.31
N PHE A 210 -3.50 -4.05 3.32
CA PHE A 210 -2.07 -4.20 3.08
C PHE A 210 -1.46 -2.83 2.75
N ASN A 211 -1.32 -1.99 3.79
CA ASN A 211 -0.78 -0.64 3.65
C ASN A 211 0.72 -0.67 3.45
N MET A 212 1.19 -0.07 2.37
CA MET A 212 2.62 0.15 2.15
C MET A 212 3.12 1.42 2.81
N LEU A 213 4.37 1.41 3.23
CA LEU A 213 5.15 2.58 3.60
C LEU A 213 6.04 2.93 2.41
N CYS A 214 5.74 4.02 1.69
CA CYS A 214 6.39 4.34 0.42
C CYS A 214 7.79 4.94 0.56
N ASP A 215 8.16 5.41 1.74
CA ASP A 215 9.45 6.06 1.98
C ASP A 215 10.50 5.04 2.48
N ASN A 216 11.72 5.47 2.65
CA ASN A 216 12.79 4.61 3.14
C ASN A 216 12.93 4.68 4.68
N PRO A 217 13.48 3.64 5.32
CA PRO A 217 13.65 3.61 6.77
C PRO A 217 14.39 4.81 7.35
N SER A 218 15.38 5.37 6.64
CA SER A 218 16.14 6.52 7.13
C SER A 218 15.29 7.78 7.26
N ASN A 219 14.31 7.98 6.39
CA ASN A 219 13.37 9.09 6.46
C ASN A 219 12.37 8.88 7.59
N TYR A 220 11.83 7.67 7.72
CA TYR A 220 10.94 7.32 8.83
C TYR A 220 11.60 7.47 10.20
N MET A 221 12.85 7.04 10.36
CA MET A 221 13.59 7.18 11.62
C MET A 221 13.91 8.64 11.99
N ARG A 222 13.92 9.57 11.03
CA ARG A 222 14.04 11.02 11.32
C ARG A 222 12.73 11.64 11.80
N GLU A 223 11.62 11.00 11.47
CA GLU A 223 10.26 11.42 11.78
C GLU A 223 9.57 10.36 12.64
N GLU A 224 10.22 10.00 13.75
CA GLU A 224 9.87 8.87 14.61
C GLU A 224 8.41 8.94 15.11
N GLU A 225 7.95 10.10 15.56
CA GLU A 225 6.57 10.33 16.00
C GLU A 225 5.54 9.97 14.89
N CYS A 226 5.84 10.36 13.64
CA CYS A 226 4.99 10.01 12.50
C CYS A 226 5.02 8.50 12.21
N THR A 227 6.19 7.90 12.34
CA THR A 227 6.41 6.47 12.08
C THR A 227 5.71 5.61 13.12
N GLU A 228 5.80 5.99 14.41
CA GLU A 228 5.08 5.33 15.50
C GLU A 228 3.56 5.41 15.29
N PHE A 229 3.05 6.57 14.86
CA PHE A 229 1.64 6.68 14.52
C PHE A 229 1.26 5.72 13.39
N ILE A 230 1.98 5.72 12.26
CA ILE A 230 1.71 4.82 11.13
C ILE A 230 1.72 3.36 11.59
N ALA A 231 2.72 2.96 12.38
CA ALA A 231 2.85 1.61 12.90
C ALA A 231 1.70 1.22 13.86
N SER A 232 1.08 2.18 14.52
CA SER A 232 -0.05 1.96 15.43
C SER A 232 -1.41 1.85 14.73
N VAL A 233 -1.53 2.31 13.48
CA VAL A 233 -2.80 2.30 12.74
C VAL A 233 -3.09 0.89 12.22
N PRO A 234 -4.23 0.28 12.59
CA PRO A 234 -4.62 -1.03 12.06
C PRO A 234 -4.88 -1.01 10.56
N THR A 235 -4.69 -2.15 9.90
CA THR A 235 -5.01 -2.33 8.48
C THR A 235 -6.36 -3.01 8.26
N VAL A 236 -6.96 -3.56 9.31
CA VAL A 236 -8.28 -4.21 9.28
C VAL A 236 -9.19 -3.54 10.31
N TRP A 237 -10.43 -3.25 9.93
CA TRP A 237 -11.35 -2.47 10.71
C TRP A 237 -12.63 -3.22 11.02
N ASP A 238 -13.12 -3.12 12.26
CA ASP A 238 -14.41 -3.67 12.67
C ASP A 238 -15.57 -2.80 12.19
N GLN A 239 -15.34 -1.49 12.08
CA GLN A 239 -16.36 -0.52 11.68
C GLN A 239 -15.72 0.66 10.95
N THR A 240 -16.42 1.15 9.94
CA THR A 240 -16.08 2.40 9.23
C THR A 240 -17.32 3.29 9.19
N MET A 241 -17.17 4.56 9.56
CA MET A 241 -18.22 5.57 9.56
C MET A 241 -17.77 6.78 8.75
N SER A 242 -18.60 7.23 7.82
CA SER A 242 -18.43 8.56 7.22
C SER A 242 -18.96 9.60 8.19
N LEU A 243 -18.12 10.53 8.59
CA LEU A 243 -18.50 11.61 9.48
C LEU A 243 -19.01 12.81 8.69
N ASP A 244 -18.25 13.24 7.69
CA ASP A 244 -18.58 14.33 6.79
C ASP A 244 -17.76 14.23 5.50
N GLY A 245 -18.20 14.91 4.44
CA GLY A 245 -17.42 14.94 3.21
C GLY A 245 -18.12 15.60 2.04
N LYS A 246 -17.30 16.20 1.18
CA LYS A 246 -17.72 16.78 -0.09
C LYS A 246 -16.69 16.47 -1.16
N VAL A 247 -17.13 15.83 -2.23
CA VAL A 247 -16.27 15.38 -3.33
C VAL A 247 -15.35 16.50 -3.80
N SER A 248 -14.07 16.22 -3.95
CA SER A 248 -13.00 17.14 -4.35
C SER A 248 -12.73 18.30 -3.39
N GLU A 249 -13.37 18.33 -2.24
CA GLU A 249 -13.16 19.37 -1.24
C GLU A 249 -12.57 18.81 0.05
N TYR A 250 -13.25 17.86 0.70
CA TYR A 250 -12.78 17.25 1.95
C TYR A 250 -13.48 15.93 2.23
N VAL A 251 -12.90 15.17 3.15
CA VAL A 251 -13.46 13.92 3.67
C VAL A 251 -13.04 13.74 5.13
N ALA A 252 -13.96 13.28 5.97
CA ALA A 252 -13.70 12.87 7.34
C ALA A 252 -14.33 11.50 7.61
N ILE A 253 -13.53 10.56 8.11
CA ILE A 253 -13.92 9.17 8.38
C ILE A 253 -13.47 8.78 9.77
N ALA A 254 -14.31 8.05 10.50
CA ALA A 254 -13.94 7.35 11.73
C ALA A 254 -13.91 5.84 11.49
N ARG A 255 -12.91 5.17 12.05
CA ARG A 255 -12.75 3.72 11.97
C ARG A 255 -12.47 3.14 13.34
N ARG A 256 -12.99 1.94 13.62
CA ARG A 256 -12.80 1.24 14.89
C ARG A 256 -12.07 -0.08 14.68
N ASN A 257 -11.13 -0.34 15.59
CA ASN A 257 -10.52 -1.65 15.76
C ASN A 257 -10.55 -1.98 17.27
N GLY A 258 -11.24 -3.05 17.66
CA GLY A 258 -11.45 -3.36 19.08
C GLY A 258 -12.17 -2.26 19.83
N ALA A 259 -11.52 -1.68 20.82
CA ALA A 259 -12.03 -0.56 21.62
C ALA A 259 -11.56 0.82 21.10
N ASP A 260 -10.59 0.85 20.19
CA ASP A 260 -9.95 2.08 19.75
C ASP A 260 -10.60 2.64 18.48
N TRP A 261 -10.71 3.95 18.45
CA TRP A 261 -11.22 4.70 17.30
C TRP A 261 -10.15 5.56 16.69
N TYR A 262 -10.13 5.62 15.40
CA TYR A 262 -9.21 6.42 14.57
C TYR A 262 -10.02 7.36 13.70
N VAL A 263 -9.77 8.67 13.82
CA VAL A 263 -10.43 9.70 13.00
C VAL A 263 -9.43 10.31 12.05
N GLY A 264 -9.70 10.22 10.76
CA GLY A 264 -8.90 10.85 9.72
C GLY A 264 -9.72 11.90 8.97
N ALA A 265 -9.13 13.06 8.72
CA ALA A 265 -9.72 14.10 7.90
C ALA A 265 -8.71 14.68 6.91
N LEU A 266 -9.16 14.87 5.68
CA LEU A 266 -8.39 15.50 4.60
C LEU A 266 -9.19 16.67 4.01
N THR A 267 -8.50 17.76 3.65
CA THR A 267 -9.05 18.85 2.85
C THR A 267 -8.23 19.03 1.57
N ASN A 268 -8.80 19.64 0.54
CA ASN A 268 -8.04 20.12 -0.60
C ASN A 268 -7.10 21.29 -0.18
N TRP A 269 -6.67 22.12 -1.11
CA TRP A 269 -5.79 23.26 -0.80
C TRP A 269 -6.44 24.39 0.01
N ASP A 270 -7.77 24.33 0.22
CA ASP A 270 -8.49 25.35 0.96
C ASP A 270 -8.58 24.97 2.43
N SER A 271 -8.29 25.92 3.32
CA SER A 271 -8.44 25.76 4.76
C SER A 271 -9.92 25.66 5.14
N ARG A 272 -10.26 24.78 6.08
CA ARG A 272 -11.61 24.56 6.60
C ARG A 272 -11.63 24.33 8.11
N GLU A 273 -12.73 24.68 8.71
CA GLU A 273 -13.14 24.21 10.03
C GLU A 273 -14.25 23.17 9.84
N LEU A 274 -14.12 22.03 10.48
CA LEU A 274 -15.13 20.97 10.49
C LEU A 274 -15.58 20.74 11.93
N GLU A 275 -16.89 20.73 12.13
CA GLU A 275 -17.50 20.28 13.37
C GLU A 275 -17.96 18.84 13.19
N LEU A 276 -17.32 17.91 13.89
CA LEU A 276 -17.58 16.48 13.79
C LEU A 276 -18.38 16.00 15.00
N ASP A 277 -19.49 15.29 14.74
CA ASP A 277 -20.24 14.60 15.79
C ASP A 277 -19.49 13.36 16.25
N LEU A 278 -19.04 13.35 17.50
CA LEU A 278 -18.33 12.24 18.13
C LEU A 278 -19.24 11.38 19.04
N SER A 279 -20.57 11.53 18.94
CA SER A 279 -21.53 10.77 19.74
C SER A 279 -21.39 9.25 19.62
N PHE A 280 -20.80 8.76 18.55
CA PHE A 280 -20.51 7.33 18.34
C PHE A 280 -19.50 6.75 19.35
N LEU A 281 -18.74 7.59 20.05
CA LEU A 281 -17.85 7.16 21.13
C LEU A 281 -18.63 6.70 22.38
N GLY A 282 -19.89 7.15 22.53
CA GLY A 282 -20.68 6.88 23.73
C GLY A 282 -20.38 7.85 24.89
N GLU A 283 -20.81 7.46 26.09
CA GLU A 283 -20.56 8.26 27.30
C GLU A 283 -19.19 7.91 27.90
N GLY A 284 -18.45 8.90 28.36
CA GLY A 284 -17.17 8.71 29.03
C GLY A 284 -16.14 9.79 28.76
N THR A 285 -14.93 9.56 29.26
CA THR A 285 -13.77 10.40 28.98
C THR A 285 -12.84 9.61 28.06
N PHE A 286 -12.47 10.20 26.94
CA PHE A 286 -11.57 9.61 25.96
C PHE A 286 -10.24 10.35 25.96
N LYS A 287 -9.15 9.61 25.78
CA LYS A 287 -7.83 10.18 25.55
C LYS A 287 -7.63 10.27 24.04
N ALA A 288 -7.33 11.46 23.55
CA ALA A 288 -6.95 11.73 22.16
C ALA A 288 -5.46 12.11 22.06
#